data_77f7638366f73cf6c47f4fb71b1e6d0f
#
_entry.id   77f7638366f73cf6c47f4fb71b1e6d0f
#
_cell.length_a   1.000
_cell.length_b   1.000
_cell.length_c   1.000
_cell.angle_alpha   90.00
_cell.angle_beta   90.00
_cell.angle_gamma   90.00
#
_symmetry.space_group_name_H-M   'P 1'
#
loop_
_entity.id
_entity.type
_entity.pdbx_description
1 polymer ?
#
loop_
_entity_poly.entity_id
_entity_poly.type
_entity_poly.pdbx_seq_one_letter_code
_entity_poly.pdbx_strand_id
1 'polypeptide(L)'
;MTRFIFITGGVVSSLGKGLASAALGAVLQARGYKVRLRKLDPYLNVDPGTMSPYQHGECYVTDDGAETDLDLGHYERFTGVPSRQSDNITTGRIYSNIIAKERRGDYLGATVQVIPHVTDAIKEFVTADLDDVDFLLCEVGGTVGDIESLPFLEAIRQLGNELGRERACFVHLTLVPWIASAGELKTKPTQHSVQQLQSVGIRCDILLCRSEHDIPASARKKIALFCNLREEAVIPALNARSIYEVPLAYHREGFDREVLRHFGLPQPEPDLGRWTEIVRRIVQPEGEVEIAVVGKYTSLLDAYKSLNEALTHGGIANSVRVKLNWVESETLEGTEPNFDALDGAHAILVPGGFGERGAEGKIRAVRYAREKKVPYFGICFGMQMACIEAARNLCGIPGASTTEFGPSAEPVVGLLTEWVRGNTLEKRGMGDNMGGTMRLGAYECDLAKGSQVAGIYGAARIQERHRHRYEVNINYKERLEKAGLRFSGMSPDGELPEIVEIPDHPWFVGVQFHPELKSKPFAPHPLFTSFVKAAVTQSRLV
;
A
#
# COMPACT_ATOMS: atom_id res chain seq x y z
N MET A 1 -21.80 4.57 -20.26
CA MET A 1 -21.37 5.97 -20.03
C MET A 1 -20.91 6.10 -18.60
N THR A 2 -19.66 6.48 -18.37
CA THR A 2 -19.04 6.53 -17.04
C THR A 2 -19.62 7.66 -16.17
N ARG A 3 -19.89 7.36 -14.90
CA ARG A 3 -20.30 8.30 -13.85
C ARG A 3 -19.13 8.57 -12.92
N PHE A 4 -19.02 9.80 -12.46
CA PHE A 4 -17.89 10.29 -11.67
C PHE A 4 -18.35 10.57 -10.24
N ILE A 5 -17.63 10.00 -9.27
CA ILE A 5 -17.84 10.23 -7.85
C ILE A 5 -16.58 10.90 -7.31
N PHE A 6 -16.67 12.20 -7.03
CA PHE A 6 -15.55 12.97 -6.46
C PHE A 6 -15.62 12.92 -4.94
N ILE A 7 -14.55 12.43 -4.32
CA ILE A 7 -14.46 12.25 -2.87
C ILE A 7 -13.45 13.25 -2.32
N THR A 8 -13.96 14.17 -1.50
CA THR A 8 -13.17 15.21 -0.83
C THR A 8 -13.23 15.04 0.68
N GLY A 9 -12.34 15.66 1.41
CA GLY A 9 -12.36 15.63 2.88
C GLY A 9 -12.01 16.96 3.51
N GLY A 10 -12.48 17.19 4.70
CA GLY A 10 -12.23 18.39 5.44
C GLY A 10 -12.06 18.15 6.94
N VAL A 11 -11.80 19.20 7.69
CA VAL A 11 -11.55 19.27 9.13
C VAL A 11 -10.13 18.84 9.49
N VAL A 12 -9.73 17.59 9.21
CA VAL A 12 -8.39 17.04 9.50
C VAL A 12 -7.97 16.04 8.42
N SER A 13 -6.66 15.79 8.32
CA SER A 13 -6.09 14.71 7.52
C SER A 13 -6.44 13.33 8.12
N SER A 14 -6.14 12.28 7.39
CA SER A 14 -6.29 10.87 7.86
C SER A 14 -7.72 10.48 8.30
N LEU A 15 -8.75 11.14 7.77
CA LEU A 15 -10.14 10.76 8.03
C LEU A 15 -10.55 9.43 7.37
N GLY A 16 -9.72 8.91 6.47
CA GLY A 16 -9.97 7.66 5.78
C GLY A 16 -10.70 7.81 4.44
N LYS A 17 -10.42 8.86 3.66
CA LYS A 17 -10.94 9.04 2.30
C LYS A 17 -10.64 7.85 1.40
N GLY A 18 -9.38 7.36 1.39
CA GLY A 18 -8.96 6.21 0.60
C GLY A 18 -9.75 4.94 0.94
N LEU A 19 -9.91 4.68 2.23
CA LEU A 19 -10.72 3.56 2.71
C LEU A 19 -12.20 3.72 2.33
N ALA A 20 -12.74 4.95 2.44
CA ALA A 20 -14.12 5.23 2.05
C ALA A 20 -14.36 5.02 0.56
N SER A 21 -13.41 5.48 -0.27
CA SER A 21 -13.42 5.27 -1.73
C SER A 21 -13.37 3.79 -2.08
N ALA A 22 -12.43 3.06 -1.48
CA ALA A 22 -12.26 1.62 -1.69
C ALA A 22 -13.50 0.82 -1.27
N ALA A 23 -14.06 1.13 -0.09
CA ALA A 23 -15.25 0.45 0.42
C ALA A 23 -16.50 0.71 -0.43
N LEU A 24 -16.72 1.95 -0.88
CA LEU A 24 -17.81 2.27 -1.81
C LEU A 24 -17.62 1.52 -3.14
N GLY A 25 -16.40 1.54 -3.69
CA GLY A 25 -16.07 0.79 -4.90
C GLY A 25 -16.40 -0.69 -4.77
N ALA A 26 -16.04 -1.31 -3.65
CA ALA A 26 -16.33 -2.72 -3.38
C ALA A 26 -17.84 -3.01 -3.31
N VAL A 27 -18.64 -2.13 -2.67
CA VAL A 27 -20.10 -2.31 -2.60
C VAL A 27 -20.76 -2.10 -3.97
N LEU A 28 -20.29 -1.14 -4.76
CA LEU A 28 -20.78 -0.95 -6.14
C LEU A 28 -20.46 -2.16 -7.02
N GLN A 29 -19.27 -2.76 -6.87
CA GLN A 29 -18.93 -4.02 -7.55
C GLN A 29 -19.82 -5.19 -7.10
N ALA A 30 -20.13 -5.28 -5.81
CA ALA A 30 -21.04 -6.30 -5.27
C ALA A 30 -22.48 -6.17 -5.82
N ARG A 31 -22.82 -5.01 -6.40
CA ARG A 31 -24.06 -4.76 -7.16
C ARG A 31 -23.94 -5.01 -8.66
N GLY A 32 -22.75 -5.44 -9.13
CA GLY A 32 -22.50 -5.76 -10.53
C GLY A 32 -21.96 -4.61 -11.38
N TYR A 33 -21.61 -3.46 -10.80
CA TYR A 33 -21.02 -2.33 -11.53
C TYR A 33 -19.51 -2.47 -11.69
N LYS A 34 -18.97 -2.01 -12.82
CA LYS A 34 -17.53 -1.91 -13.08
C LYS A 34 -17.01 -0.59 -12.52
N VAL A 35 -16.05 -0.68 -11.61
CA VAL A 35 -15.49 0.48 -10.92
C VAL A 35 -14.01 0.66 -11.21
N ARG A 36 -13.55 1.91 -11.21
CA ARG A 36 -12.16 2.30 -11.18
C ARG A 36 -11.96 3.41 -10.14
N LEU A 37 -10.79 3.44 -9.52
CA LEU A 37 -10.46 4.44 -8.52
C LEU A 37 -9.24 5.23 -8.97
N ARG A 38 -9.23 6.54 -8.70
CA ARG A 38 -8.11 7.45 -8.97
C ARG A 38 -7.81 8.33 -7.77
N LYS A 39 -6.53 8.64 -7.62
CA LYS A 39 -6.00 9.49 -6.55
C LYS A 39 -5.37 10.74 -7.14
N LEU A 40 -5.77 11.91 -6.61
CA LEU A 40 -5.19 13.21 -6.89
C LEU A 40 -4.48 13.71 -5.65
N ASP A 41 -3.15 13.78 -5.68
CA ASP A 41 -2.33 14.14 -4.53
C ASP A 41 -1.79 15.58 -4.64
N PRO A 42 -2.11 16.46 -3.67
CA PRO A 42 -1.82 17.90 -3.79
C PRO A 42 -0.37 18.29 -3.47
N TYR A 43 0.51 17.36 -3.14
CA TYR A 43 1.91 17.70 -2.83
C TYR A 43 2.75 17.94 -4.10
N LEU A 44 3.85 18.71 -3.93
CA LEU A 44 4.76 19.09 -5.01
C LEU A 44 5.82 18.03 -5.37
N ASN A 45 5.90 16.93 -4.67
CA ASN A 45 6.73 15.81 -5.07
C ASN A 45 6.21 15.22 -6.37
N VAL A 46 7.10 14.87 -7.30
CA VAL A 46 6.72 14.24 -8.58
C VAL A 46 6.08 12.88 -8.34
N ASP A 47 6.60 12.15 -7.38
CA ASP A 47 6.09 10.88 -6.85
C ASP A 47 6.48 10.73 -5.37
N PRO A 48 5.92 9.76 -4.63
CA PRO A 48 6.24 9.54 -3.21
C PRO A 48 7.53 8.74 -2.98
N GLY A 49 8.24 8.32 -4.02
CA GLY A 49 9.41 7.42 -3.90
C GLY A 49 10.55 7.94 -3.04
N THR A 50 10.72 9.27 -2.96
CA THR A 50 11.75 9.94 -2.14
C THR A 50 11.20 10.51 -0.83
N MET A 51 9.90 10.35 -0.56
CA MET A 51 9.27 10.89 0.64
C MET A 51 9.58 10.02 1.86
N SER A 52 9.67 10.67 3.02
CA SER A 52 9.88 9.95 4.27
C SER A 52 8.64 9.14 4.65
N PRO A 53 8.79 7.83 4.94
CA PRO A 53 7.69 7.01 5.44
C PRO A 53 7.03 7.55 6.73
N TYR A 54 7.75 8.35 7.52
CA TYR A 54 7.21 9.03 8.70
C TYR A 54 6.13 10.06 8.38
N GLN A 55 6.19 10.66 7.20
CA GLN A 55 5.24 11.71 6.81
C GLN A 55 4.10 11.20 5.92
N HIS A 56 4.38 10.19 5.10
CA HIS A 56 3.46 9.72 4.05
C HIS A 56 3.06 8.24 4.15
N GLY A 57 3.63 7.49 5.09
CA GLY A 57 3.45 6.05 5.14
C GLY A 57 4.27 5.32 4.07
N GLU A 58 3.83 4.12 3.70
CA GLU A 58 4.52 3.32 2.68
C GLU A 58 4.36 3.92 1.27
N CYS A 59 5.37 3.72 0.44
CA CYS A 59 5.27 3.93 -1.00
C CYS A 59 4.74 2.63 -1.64
N TYR A 60 3.54 2.72 -2.23
CA TYR A 60 2.91 1.59 -2.92
C TYR A 60 3.34 1.56 -4.38
N VAL A 61 3.69 0.37 -4.91
CA VAL A 61 4.16 0.21 -6.29
C VAL A 61 3.16 -0.60 -7.10
N THR A 62 2.81 -0.08 -8.28
CA THR A 62 1.91 -0.74 -9.24
C THR A 62 2.65 -1.74 -10.13
N ASP A 63 1.92 -2.59 -10.87
CA ASP A 63 2.54 -3.54 -11.80
C ASP A 63 3.33 -2.84 -12.93
N ASP A 64 2.87 -1.67 -13.38
CA ASP A 64 3.53 -0.86 -14.42
C ASP A 64 4.61 0.09 -13.87
N GLY A 65 5.04 -0.10 -12.61
CA GLY A 65 6.21 0.54 -12.02
C GLY A 65 6.00 1.96 -11.51
N ALA A 66 4.76 2.38 -11.26
CA ALA A 66 4.52 3.65 -10.60
C ALA A 66 4.73 3.55 -9.09
N GLU A 67 5.49 4.47 -8.51
CA GLU A 67 5.51 4.75 -7.08
C GLU A 67 4.34 5.65 -6.74
N THR A 68 3.50 5.23 -5.81
CA THR A 68 2.22 5.88 -5.53
C THR A 68 1.93 5.96 -4.03
N ASP A 69 0.90 6.72 -3.68
CA ASP A 69 0.38 6.79 -2.32
C ASP A 69 -0.19 5.43 -1.85
N LEU A 70 -0.14 5.18 -0.54
CA LEU A 70 -0.61 3.94 0.09
C LEU A 70 -2.11 3.65 -0.16
N ASP A 71 -2.90 4.67 -0.48
CA ASP A 71 -4.34 4.51 -0.76
C ASP A 71 -4.61 3.60 -1.97
N LEU A 72 -3.70 3.56 -2.96
CA LEU A 72 -3.84 2.66 -4.10
C LEU A 72 -3.81 1.19 -3.66
N GLY A 73 -3.08 0.88 -2.59
CA GLY A 73 -3.13 -0.44 -1.95
C GLY A 73 -4.51 -0.76 -1.40
N HIS A 74 -5.20 0.20 -0.78
CA HIS A 74 -6.60 0.00 -0.36
C HIS A 74 -7.51 -0.24 -1.57
N TYR A 75 -7.33 0.54 -2.66
CA TYR A 75 -8.14 0.37 -3.86
C TYR A 75 -8.04 -1.05 -4.42
N GLU A 76 -6.81 -1.56 -4.59
CA GLU A 76 -6.60 -2.93 -5.08
C GLU A 76 -7.11 -4.01 -4.13
N ARG A 77 -6.88 -3.86 -2.81
CA ARG A 77 -7.31 -4.84 -1.81
C ARG A 77 -8.83 -4.99 -1.77
N PHE A 78 -9.56 -3.89 -1.93
CA PHE A 78 -11.02 -3.88 -1.82
C PHE A 78 -11.72 -4.26 -3.13
N THR A 79 -11.23 -3.77 -4.26
CA THR A 79 -11.89 -3.97 -5.55
C THR A 79 -11.33 -5.14 -6.36
N GLY A 80 -10.11 -5.58 -6.04
CA GLY A 80 -9.39 -6.57 -6.85
C GLY A 80 -8.87 -6.01 -8.19
N VAL A 81 -9.23 -4.78 -8.55
CA VAL A 81 -8.79 -4.12 -9.80
C VAL A 81 -7.35 -3.63 -9.63
N PRO A 82 -6.39 -4.05 -10.47
CA PRO A 82 -5.02 -3.55 -10.41
C PRO A 82 -4.97 -2.04 -10.70
N SER A 83 -4.31 -1.30 -9.84
CA SER A 83 -4.01 0.12 -10.05
C SER A 83 -2.87 0.27 -11.06
N ARG A 84 -2.87 1.39 -11.77
CA ARG A 84 -1.92 1.72 -12.83
C ARG A 84 -1.34 3.11 -12.60
N GLN A 85 -0.29 3.44 -13.32
CA GLN A 85 0.29 4.79 -13.35
C GLN A 85 -0.74 5.87 -13.67
N SER A 86 -1.77 5.55 -14.49
CA SER A 86 -2.87 6.43 -14.83
C SER A 86 -3.95 6.55 -13.72
N ASP A 87 -3.76 5.95 -12.55
CA ASP A 87 -4.69 6.04 -11.42
C ASP A 87 -4.17 6.94 -10.29
N ASN A 88 -2.93 7.47 -10.40
CA ASN A 88 -2.39 8.43 -9.44
C ASN A 88 -1.66 9.57 -10.13
N ILE A 89 -1.93 10.79 -9.71
CA ILE A 89 -1.21 11.98 -10.16
C ILE A 89 -0.97 12.94 -9.01
N THR A 90 0.22 13.56 -8.99
CA THR A 90 0.61 14.58 -8.02
C THR A 90 0.60 15.97 -8.65
N THR A 91 0.43 16.99 -7.83
CA THR A 91 0.65 18.38 -8.27
C THR A 91 2.01 18.55 -8.92
N GLY A 92 3.08 17.98 -8.30
CA GLY A 92 4.43 18.08 -8.83
C GLY A 92 4.56 17.50 -10.25
N ARG A 93 3.96 16.35 -10.53
CA ARG A 93 3.96 15.74 -11.86
C ARG A 93 3.23 16.60 -12.88
N ILE A 94 2.07 17.18 -12.52
CA ILE A 94 1.30 18.07 -13.41
C ILE A 94 2.12 19.31 -13.77
N TYR A 95 2.67 20.00 -12.75
CA TYR A 95 3.45 21.23 -12.97
C TYR A 95 4.73 20.94 -13.75
N SER A 96 5.45 19.86 -13.46
CA SER A 96 6.63 19.44 -14.21
C SER A 96 6.32 19.24 -15.70
N ASN A 97 5.22 18.56 -16.01
CA ASN A 97 4.79 18.34 -17.39
C ASN A 97 4.42 19.65 -18.11
N ILE A 98 3.70 20.55 -17.42
CA ILE A 98 3.29 21.85 -17.99
C ILE A 98 4.52 22.72 -18.23
N ILE A 99 5.44 22.81 -17.28
CA ILE A 99 6.69 23.57 -17.44
C ILE A 99 7.54 22.99 -18.58
N ALA A 100 7.64 21.66 -18.68
CA ALA A 100 8.35 21.02 -19.78
C ALA A 100 7.73 21.35 -21.15
N LYS A 101 6.38 21.36 -21.25
CA LYS A 101 5.65 21.78 -22.47
C LYS A 101 5.91 23.25 -22.78
N GLU A 102 5.89 24.13 -21.79
CA GLU A 102 6.17 25.58 -21.96
C GLU A 102 7.59 25.78 -22.52
N ARG A 103 8.59 25.14 -21.89
CA ARG A 103 9.99 25.26 -22.33
C ARG A 103 10.22 24.72 -23.77
N ARG A 104 9.44 23.76 -24.22
CA ARG A 104 9.48 23.29 -25.64
C ARG A 104 8.75 24.21 -26.62
N GLY A 105 7.96 25.17 -26.12
CA GLY A 105 7.16 26.08 -26.97
C GLY A 105 5.80 25.53 -27.38
N ASP A 106 5.31 24.46 -26.76
CA ASP A 106 4.04 23.77 -27.12
C ASP A 106 2.83 24.71 -26.98
N TYR A 107 2.94 25.80 -26.17
CA TYR A 107 1.89 26.79 -25.97
C TYR A 107 1.97 27.99 -26.93
N LEU A 108 2.87 27.99 -27.91
CA LEU A 108 2.97 28.99 -28.97
C LEU A 108 3.04 30.44 -28.49
N GLY A 109 3.65 30.70 -27.34
CA GLY A 109 3.81 32.04 -26.73
C GLY A 109 2.61 32.49 -25.89
N ALA A 110 1.61 31.63 -25.66
CA ALA A 110 0.52 31.95 -24.73
C ALA A 110 1.01 32.08 -23.27
N THR A 111 0.35 32.94 -22.49
CA THR A 111 0.58 32.98 -21.04
C THR A 111 0.02 31.74 -20.38
N VAL A 112 0.90 30.90 -19.80
CA VAL A 112 0.50 29.68 -19.10
C VAL A 112 0.09 30.01 -17.67
N GLN A 113 -1.13 29.60 -17.27
CA GLN A 113 -1.73 29.91 -15.97
C GLN A 113 -2.31 28.65 -15.33
N VAL A 114 -2.63 28.69 -14.02
CA VAL A 114 -3.29 27.56 -13.34
C VAL A 114 -4.63 27.25 -14.01
N ILE A 115 -5.43 28.28 -14.29
CA ILE A 115 -6.64 28.17 -15.11
C ILE A 115 -6.35 28.83 -16.48
N PRO A 116 -6.49 28.13 -17.60
CA PRO A 116 -7.03 26.75 -17.73
C PRO A 116 -5.97 25.65 -17.72
N HIS A 117 -4.67 25.92 -17.86
CA HIS A 117 -3.67 24.90 -18.26
C HIS A 117 -3.50 23.78 -17.23
N VAL A 118 -3.42 24.11 -15.93
CA VAL A 118 -3.30 23.09 -14.86
C VAL A 118 -4.64 22.38 -14.68
N THR A 119 -5.76 23.11 -14.68
CA THR A 119 -7.09 22.50 -14.51
C THR A 119 -7.45 21.60 -15.69
N ASP A 120 -7.10 21.96 -16.92
CA ASP A 120 -7.33 21.12 -18.09
C ASP A 120 -6.49 19.84 -18.03
N ALA A 121 -5.21 19.93 -17.65
CA ALA A 121 -4.36 18.74 -17.47
C ALA A 121 -4.92 17.80 -16.38
N ILE A 122 -5.49 18.31 -15.31
CA ILE A 122 -6.17 17.51 -14.28
C ILE A 122 -7.44 16.86 -14.85
N LYS A 123 -8.27 17.60 -15.59
CA LYS A 123 -9.49 17.07 -16.21
C LYS A 123 -9.18 15.99 -17.24
N GLU A 124 -8.15 16.20 -18.08
CA GLU A 124 -7.65 15.20 -19.03
C GLU A 124 -7.24 13.91 -18.30
N PHE A 125 -6.46 14.03 -17.21
CA PHE A 125 -6.08 12.87 -16.41
C PHE A 125 -7.30 12.16 -15.82
N VAL A 126 -8.25 12.89 -15.25
CA VAL A 126 -9.44 12.30 -14.61
C VAL A 126 -10.33 11.57 -15.63
N THR A 127 -10.38 12.04 -16.88
CA THR A 127 -11.27 11.49 -17.90
C THR A 127 -10.63 10.47 -18.85
N ALA A 128 -9.31 10.27 -18.78
CA ALA A 128 -8.58 9.33 -19.64
C ALA A 128 -8.88 7.85 -19.29
N ASP A 129 -8.70 6.96 -20.26
CA ASP A 129 -8.71 5.48 -20.09
C ASP A 129 -9.90 4.92 -19.29
N LEU A 130 -11.11 5.37 -19.58
CA LEU A 130 -12.35 4.95 -18.90
C LEU A 130 -13.23 4.02 -19.72
N ASP A 131 -12.64 3.31 -20.68
CA ASP A 131 -13.38 2.32 -21.47
C ASP A 131 -13.93 1.22 -20.56
N ASP A 132 -15.22 0.92 -20.74
CA ASP A 132 -15.92 -0.15 -19.98
C ASP A 132 -15.95 0.06 -18.45
N VAL A 133 -16.01 1.32 -17.97
CA VAL A 133 -16.13 1.70 -16.55
C VAL A 133 -17.50 2.34 -16.32
N ASP A 134 -18.27 1.79 -15.35
CA ASP A 134 -19.56 2.37 -14.94
C ASP A 134 -19.37 3.55 -13.98
N PHE A 135 -18.47 3.40 -13.01
CA PHE A 135 -18.16 4.41 -12.01
C PHE A 135 -16.66 4.64 -11.88
N LEU A 136 -16.23 5.88 -12.05
CA LEU A 136 -14.93 6.36 -11.60
C LEU A 136 -15.09 7.03 -10.23
N LEU A 137 -14.42 6.50 -9.21
CA LEU A 137 -14.27 7.14 -7.92
C LEU A 137 -12.95 7.91 -7.92
N CYS A 138 -13.02 9.23 -7.79
CA CYS A 138 -11.85 10.10 -7.84
C CYS A 138 -11.66 10.76 -6.47
N GLU A 139 -10.63 10.33 -5.76
CA GLU A 139 -10.29 10.85 -4.45
C GLU A 139 -9.35 12.05 -4.56
N VAL A 140 -9.74 13.16 -3.96
CA VAL A 140 -8.89 14.35 -3.83
C VAL A 140 -8.16 14.31 -2.49
N GLY A 141 -6.85 14.24 -2.55
CA GLY A 141 -5.96 14.29 -1.39
C GLY A 141 -5.99 15.65 -0.69
N GLY A 142 -5.40 15.71 0.50
CA GLY A 142 -5.39 16.91 1.32
C GLY A 142 -6.73 17.21 1.98
N THR A 143 -6.84 18.42 2.52
CA THR A 143 -8.01 18.91 3.26
C THR A 143 -8.62 20.10 2.50
N VAL A 144 -9.94 20.12 2.36
CA VAL A 144 -10.64 21.27 1.76
C VAL A 144 -10.40 22.50 2.63
N GLY A 145 -9.85 23.55 2.02
CA GLY A 145 -9.37 24.76 2.68
C GLY A 145 -7.86 24.95 2.60
N ASP A 146 -7.10 23.86 2.34
CA ASP A 146 -5.66 23.93 2.13
C ASP A 146 -5.36 24.49 0.73
N ILE A 147 -4.32 25.34 0.64
CA ILE A 147 -3.94 26.04 -0.61
C ILE A 147 -3.54 25.01 -1.68
N GLU A 148 -2.86 23.95 -1.29
CA GLU A 148 -2.34 22.92 -2.18
C GLU A 148 -3.45 22.19 -2.94
N SER A 149 -4.63 22.05 -2.34
CA SER A 149 -5.76 21.33 -2.93
C SER A 149 -6.55 22.15 -3.94
N LEU A 150 -6.39 23.48 -3.96
CA LEU A 150 -7.23 24.37 -4.76
C LEU A 150 -7.24 24.06 -6.27
N PRO A 151 -6.11 23.76 -6.96
CA PRO A 151 -6.15 23.43 -8.37
C PRO A 151 -6.99 22.17 -8.68
N PHE A 152 -6.91 21.16 -7.81
CA PHE A 152 -7.73 19.95 -7.95
C PHE A 152 -9.20 20.22 -7.69
N LEU A 153 -9.53 20.97 -6.64
CA LEU A 153 -10.91 21.35 -6.34
C LEU A 153 -11.52 22.16 -7.48
N GLU A 154 -10.76 23.13 -8.04
CA GLU A 154 -11.21 23.91 -9.21
C GLU A 154 -11.44 23.02 -10.43
N ALA A 155 -10.53 22.09 -10.72
CA ALA A 155 -10.66 21.17 -11.85
C ALA A 155 -11.91 20.27 -11.72
N ILE A 156 -12.14 19.66 -10.55
CA ILE A 156 -13.33 18.81 -10.36
C ILE A 156 -14.61 19.61 -10.33
N ARG A 157 -14.59 20.88 -9.86
CA ARG A 157 -15.73 21.80 -9.96
C ARG A 157 -16.10 22.07 -11.41
N GLN A 158 -15.10 22.40 -12.25
CA GLN A 158 -15.31 22.61 -13.68
C GLN A 158 -15.85 21.33 -14.34
N LEU A 159 -15.19 20.21 -14.09
CA LEU A 159 -15.61 18.93 -14.67
C LEU A 159 -17.02 18.52 -14.22
N GLY A 160 -17.37 18.72 -12.96
CA GLY A 160 -18.72 18.49 -12.45
C GLY A 160 -19.80 19.33 -13.14
N ASN A 161 -19.49 20.60 -13.46
CA ASN A 161 -20.38 21.46 -14.24
C ASN A 161 -20.52 21.01 -15.70
N GLU A 162 -19.42 20.57 -16.33
CA GLU A 162 -19.40 20.04 -17.71
C GLU A 162 -20.18 18.73 -17.82
N LEU A 163 -20.05 17.85 -16.85
CA LEU A 163 -20.70 16.54 -16.80
C LEU A 163 -22.18 16.62 -16.42
N GLY A 164 -22.53 17.60 -15.58
CA GLY A 164 -23.87 17.72 -14.99
C GLY A 164 -24.15 16.68 -13.90
N ARG A 165 -25.25 16.88 -13.17
CA ARG A 165 -25.65 16.05 -12.01
C ARG A 165 -25.95 14.59 -12.37
N GLU A 166 -26.28 14.33 -13.60
CA GLU A 166 -26.55 12.95 -14.07
C GLU A 166 -25.29 12.10 -14.16
N ARG A 167 -24.11 12.76 -14.21
CA ARG A 167 -22.81 12.08 -14.37
C ARG A 167 -21.80 12.40 -13.27
N ALA A 168 -22.04 13.41 -12.42
CA ALA A 168 -21.14 13.80 -11.34
C ALA A 168 -21.83 13.81 -9.99
N CYS A 169 -21.21 13.20 -8.99
CA CYS A 169 -21.62 13.17 -7.59
C CYS A 169 -20.46 13.62 -6.69
N PHE A 170 -20.73 14.55 -5.77
CA PHE A 170 -19.73 15.03 -4.83
C PHE A 170 -20.00 14.48 -3.43
N VAL A 171 -19.09 13.64 -2.96
CA VAL A 171 -19.08 13.07 -1.62
C VAL A 171 -18.06 13.83 -0.78
N HIS A 172 -18.46 14.28 0.39
CA HIS A 172 -17.56 14.99 1.30
C HIS A 172 -17.45 14.26 2.64
N LEU A 173 -16.22 13.97 3.06
CA LEU A 173 -15.93 13.29 4.32
C LEU A 173 -15.53 14.32 5.38
N THR A 174 -16.20 14.30 6.53
CA THR A 174 -15.98 15.25 7.65
C THR A 174 -15.88 14.54 8.98
N LEU A 175 -15.51 15.28 10.02
CA LEU A 175 -15.44 14.79 11.39
C LEU A 175 -16.58 15.36 12.24
N VAL A 176 -17.26 14.48 12.99
CA VAL A 176 -18.21 14.82 14.06
C VAL A 176 -17.56 14.37 15.37
N PRO A 177 -16.75 15.23 16.02
CA PRO A 177 -16.01 14.84 17.20
C PRO A 177 -16.90 14.71 18.43
N TRP A 178 -16.56 13.76 19.30
CA TRP A 178 -17.07 13.68 20.66
C TRP A 178 -16.23 14.53 21.60
N ILE A 179 -16.86 15.40 22.35
CA ILE A 179 -16.19 16.20 23.37
C ILE A 179 -16.48 15.60 24.75
N ALA A 180 -15.52 14.84 25.26
CA ALA A 180 -15.68 14.08 26.51
C ALA A 180 -16.08 14.98 27.70
N SER A 181 -15.48 16.18 27.80
CA SER A 181 -15.80 17.15 28.87
C SER A 181 -17.25 17.72 28.80
N ALA A 182 -17.86 17.70 27.62
CA ALA A 182 -19.23 18.17 27.39
C ALA A 182 -20.23 17.01 27.31
N GLY A 183 -19.74 15.77 27.16
CA GLY A 183 -20.60 14.59 26.99
C GLY A 183 -21.47 14.62 25.72
N GLU A 184 -21.00 15.27 24.66
CA GLU A 184 -21.81 15.42 23.44
C GLU A 184 -21.00 15.45 22.13
N LEU A 185 -21.66 15.10 21.04
CA LEU A 185 -21.14 15.28 19.68
C LEU A 185 -21.22 16.74 19.23
N LYS A 186 -20.20 17.23 18.57
CA LYS A 186 -20.16 18.59 18.01
C LYS A 186 -20.28 18.56 16.49
N THR A 187 -21.36 19.16 15.98
CA THR A 187 -21.65 19.23 14.54
C THR A 187 -21.03 20.46 13.84
N LYS A 188 -20.48 21.42 14.59
CA LYS A 188 -19.89 22.65 14.02
C LYS A 188 -18.71 22.39 13.08
N PRO A 189 -17.73 21.51 13.38
CA PRO A 189 -16.63 21.23 12.45
C PRO A 189 -17.13 20.76 11.10
N THR A 190 -18.11 19.84 11.07
CA THR A 190 -18.77 19.37 9.86
C THR A 190 -19.43 20.52 9.06
N GLN A 191 -20.18 21.40 9.74
CA GLN A 191 -20.83 22.54 9.08
C GLN A 191 -19.81 23.49 8.44
N HIS A 192 -18.72 23.81 9.15
CA HIS A 192 -17.66 24.68 8.63
C HIS A 192 -16.92 24.02 7.44
N SER A 193 -16.67 22.71 7.51
CA SER A 193 -16.03 21.98 6.42
C SER A 193 -16.88 22.02 5.13
N VAL A 194 -18.18 21.82 5.23
CA VAL A 194 -19.10 21.93 4.09
C VAL A 194 -19.17 23.37 3.58
N GLN A 195 -19.14 24.39 4.46
CA GLN A 195 -19.07 25.79 4.04
C GLN A 195 -17.79 26.11 3.27
N GLN A 196 -16.64 25.55 3.69
CA GLN A 196 -15.39 25.70 2.94
C GLN A 196 -15.49 25.07 1.54
N LEU A 197 -16.06 23.88 1.41
CA LEU A 197 -16.29 23.25 0.12
C LEU A 197 -17.22 24.11 -0.77
N GLN A 198 -18.28 24.69 -0.19
CA GLN A 198 -19.19 25.58 -0.90
C GLN A 198 -18.51 26.89 -1.34
N SER A 199 -17.53 27.40 -0.57
CA SER A 199 -16.81 28.64 -0.90
C SER A 199 -15.95 28.50 -2.16
N VAL A 200 -15.52 27.26 -2.51
CA VAL A 200 -14.84 26.96 -3.78
C VAL A 200 -15.83 26.56 -4.89
N GLY A 201 -17.14 26.72 -4.67
CA GLY A 201 -18.18 26.50 -5.66
C GLY A 201 -18.61 25.04 -5.83
N ILE A 202 -18.26 24.15 -4.91
CA ILE A 202 -18.69 22.74 -4.94
C ILE A 202 -19.82 22.52 -3.93
N ARG A 203 -20.94 22.00 -4.39
CA ARG A 203 -22.02 21.54 -3.52
C ARG A 203 -21.88 20.05 -3.26
N CYS A 204 -21.80 19.68 -1.98
CA CYS A 204 -21.84 18.30 -1.53
C CYS A 204 -23.20 17.67 -1.84
N ASP A 205 -23.22 16.45 -2.40
CA ASP A 205 -24.42 15.66 -2.63
C ASP A 205 -24.65 14.63 -1.52
N ILE A 206 -23.55 14.04 -0.98
CA ILE A 206 -23.55 13.07 0.10
C ILE A 206 -22.46 13.44 1.09
N LEU A 207 -22.77 13.36 2.38
CA LEU A 207 -21.86 13.69 3.47
C LEU A 207 -21.57 12.45 4.32
N LEU A 208 -20.30 12.05 4.36
CA LEU A 208 -19.81 11.01 5.26
C LEU A 208 -19.35 11.67 6.57
N CYS A 209 -19.96 11.30 7.66
CA CYS A 209 -19.69 11.84 8.99
C CYS A 209 -18.87 10.87 9.82
N ARG A 210 -17.56 11.06 9.85
CA ARG A 210 -16.65 10.28 10.67
C ARG A 210 -16.90 10.56 12.15
N SER A 211 -17.12 9.54 12.96
CA SER A 211 -17.35 9.68 14.40
C SER A 211 -16.91 8.42 15.14
N GLU A 212 -16.49 8.60 16.40
CA GLU A 212 -16.21 7.49 17.34
C GLU A 212 -17.49 6.95 17.97
N HIS A 213 -18.53 7.78 18.03
CA HIS A 213 -19.82 7.46 18.66
C HIS A 213 -20.96 7.52 17.64
N ASP A 214 -22.03 6.80 17.92
CA ASP A 214 -23.25 6.85 17.11
C ASP A 214 -23.75 8.29 16.96
N ILE A 215 -24.16 8.64 15.75
CA ILE A 215 -24.73 9.96 15.44
C ILE A 215 -26.24 9.86 15.53
N PRO A 216 -26.88 10.38 16.58
CA PRO A 216 -28.32 10.28 16.76
C PRO A 216 -29.08 11.03 15.65
N ALA A 217 -30.32 10.62 15.37
CA ALA A 217 -31.17 11.18 14.33
C ALA A 217 -31.33 12.70 14.46
N SER A 218 -31.41 13.24 15.68
CA SER A 218 -31.47 14.69 15.93
C SER A 218 -30.23 15.43 15.45
N ALA A 219 -29.04 14.83 15.63
CA ALA A 219 -27.79 15.40 15.15
C ALA A 219 -27.67 15.29 13.62
N ARG A 220 -28.08 14.14 13.02
CA ARG A 220 -28.13 13.98 11.56
C ARG A 220 -29.06 15.00 10.91
N LYS A 221 -30.26 15.18 11.46
CA LYS A 221 -31.22 16.19 10.99
C LYS A 221 -30.66 17.61 11.07
N LYS A 222 -29.96 17.94 12.17
CA LYS A 222 -29.27 19.22 12.32
C LYS A 222 -28.18 19.40 11.26
N ILE A 223 -27.32 18.40 11.05
CA ILE A 223 -26.26 18.44 10.02
C ILE A 223 -26.91 18.62 8.64
N ALA A 224 -27.92 17.83 8.30
CA ALA A 224 -28.63 17.91 7.03
C ALA A 224 -29.16 19.31 6.75
N LEU A 225 -29.82 19.93 7.74
CA LEU A 225 -30.34 21.29 7.63
C LEU A 225 -29.24 22.32 7.35
N PHE A 226 -28.17 22.32 8.14
CA PHE A 226 -27.09 23.29 8.01
C PHE A 226 -26.19 23.07 6.78
N CYS A 227 -26.10 21.84 6.28
CA CYS A 227 -25.33 21.49 5.09
C CYS A 227 -26.18 21.48 3.81
N ASN A 228 -27.46 21.81 3.91
CA ASN A 228 -28.41 21.82 2.78
C ASN A 228 -28.51 20.47 2.06
N LEU A 229 -28.61 19.40 2.86
CA LEU A 229 -28.73 18.01 2.41
C LEU A 229 -30.05 17.38 2.87
N ARG A 230 -30.42 16.25 2.25
CA ARG A 230 -31.43 15.36 2.80
C ARG A 230 -30.85 14.58 3.98
N GLU A 231 -31.68 14.20 4.93
CA GLU A 231 -31.23 13.46 6.12
C GLU A 231 -30.57 12.12 5.76
N GLU A 232 -31.12 11.43 4.74
CA GLU A 232 -30.58 10.15 4.23
C GLU A 232 -29.20 10.31 3.56
N ALA A 233 -28.86 11.50 3.09
CA ALA A 233 -27.54 11.78 2.49
C ALA A 233 -26.47 12.13 3.54
N VAL A 234 -26.82 12.15 4.83
CA VAL A 234 -25.88 12.28 5.95
C VAL A 234 -25.60 10.89 6.50
N ILE A 235 -24.48 10.32 6.07
CA ILE A 235 -24.10 8.94 6.32
C ILE A 235 -23.13 8.87 7.51
N PRO A 236 -23.44 8.17 8.61
CA PRO A 236 -22.48 7.87 9.66
C PRO A 236 -21.34 6.99 9.16
N ALA A 237 -20.10 7.34 9.52
CA ALA A 237 -18.88 6.60 9.22
C ALA A 237 -18.16 6.29 10.54
N LEU A 238 -18.65 5.29 11.26
CA LEU A 238 -18.17 4.93 12.59
C LEU A 238 -16.87 4.12 12.53
N ASN A 239 -16.17 4.05 13.67
CA ASN A 239 -15.00 3.18 13.82
C ASN A 239 -15.41 1.72 13.62
N ALA A 240 -14.66 0.98 12.82
CA ALA A 240 -14.83 -0.44 12.59
C ALA A 240 -13.73 -1.25 13.29
N ARG A 241 -14.01 -2.49 13.66
CA ARG A 241 -13.03 -3.41 14.26
C ARG A 241 -11.94 -3.83 13.27
N SER A 242 -12.29 -3.85 11.99
CA SER A 242 -11.39 -4.09 10.87
C SER A 242 -11.80 -3.23 9.69
N ILE A 243 -10.83 -2.83 8.87
CA ILE A 243 -11.12 -2.08 7.64
C ILE A 243 -12.05 -2.88 6.70
N TYR A 244 -12.01 -4.21 6.76
CA TYR A 244 -12.86 -5.10 5.95
C TYR A 244 -14.32 -5.16 6.40
N GLU A 245 -14.66 -4.60 7.56
CA GLU A 245 -16.04 -4.40 8.02
C GLU A 245 -16.70 -3.15 7.38
N VAL A 246 -15.89 -2.20 6.87
CA VAL A 246 -16.37 -0.91 6.36
C VAL A 246 -17.35 -1.04 5.19
N PRO A 247 -17.16 -1.92 4.18
CA PRO A 247 -18.14 -2.12 3.12
C PRO A 247 -19.52 -2.53 3.65
N LEU A 248 -19.57 -3.44 4.64
CA LEU A 248 -20.81 -3.88 5.27
C LEU A 248 -21.48 -2.74 6.06
N ALA A 249 -20.67 -1.94 6.78
CA ALA A 249 -21.16 -0.80 7.54
C ALA A 249 -21.75 0.28 6.61
N TYR A 250 -21.07 0.64 5.54
CA TYR A 250 -21.53 1.64 4.58
C TYR A 250 -22.80 1.20 3.83
N HIS A 251 -22.89 -0.09 3.47
CA HIS A 251 -24.11 -0.62 2.89
C HIS A 251 -25.29 -0.52 3.89
N ARG A 252 -25.08 -0.91 5.15
CA ARG A 252 -26.09 -0.81 6.22
C ARG A 252 -26.60 0.63 6.40
N GLU A 253 -25.70 1.60 6.43
CA GLU A 253 -26.02 3.03 6.54
C GLU A 253 -26.60 3.64 5.25
N GLY A 254 -26.60 2.91 4.13
CA GLY A 254 -27.23 3.32 2.88
C GLY A 254 -26.37 4.17 1.96
N PHE A 255 -25.06 4.24 2.15
CA PHE A 255 -24.17 5.07 1.35
C PHE A 255 -24.24 4.74 -0.15
N ASP A 256 -24.15 3.48 -0.50
CA ASP A 256 -24.27 2.97 -1.87
C ASP A 256 -25.66 3.24 -2.47
N ARG A 257 -26.73 3.12 -1.67
CA ARG A 257 -28.09 3.45 -2.11
C ARG A 257 -28.25 4.93 -2.43
N GLU A 258 -27.66 5.81 -1.62
CA GLU A 258 -27.71 7.25 -1.89
C GLU A 258 -26.94 7.63 -3.16
N VAL A 259 -25.78 6.99 -3.42
CA VAL A 259 -25.04 7.16 -4.68
C VAL A 259 -25.89 6.74 -5.89
N LEU A 260 -26.50 5.54 -5.84
CA LEU A 260 -27.36 5.07 -6.93
C LEU A 260 -28.61 5.94 -7.11
N ARG A 261 -29.21 6.42 -6.01
CA ARG A 261 -30.33 7.36 -6.05
C ARG A 261 -29.94 8.70 -6.71
N HIS A 262 -28.73 9.22 -6.40
CA HIS A 262 -28.24 10.46 -7.01
C HIS A 262 -28.22 10.35 -8.53
N PHE A 263 -27.78 9.22 -9.06
CA PHE A 263 -27.71 8.95 -10.50
C PHE A 263 -29.01 8.39 -11.12
N GLY A 264 -30.09 8.25 -10.34
CA GLY A 264 -31.35 7.69 -10.82
C GLY A 264 -31.24 6.22 -11.26
N LEU A 265 -30.34 5.45 -10.66
CA LEU A 265 -30.08 4.06 -11.03
C LEU A 265 -30.88 3.06 -10.21
N PRO A 266 -31.16 1.86 -10.76
CA PRO A 266 -31.70 0.74 -10.00
C PRO A 266 -30.81 0.38 -8.80
N GLN A 267 -31.42 -0.12 -7.73
CA GLN A 267 -30.73 -0.49 -6.49
C GLN A 267 -30.85 -2.01 -6.24
N PRO A 268 -30.25 -2.87 -7.08
CA PRO A 268 -30.24 -4.31 -6.82
C PRO A 268 -29.48 -4.58 -5.51
N GLU A 269 -29.90 -5.59 -4.75
CA GLU A 269 -29.18 -5.97 -3.51
C GLU A 269 -27.74 -6.42 -3.84
N PRO A 270 -26.74 -5.97 -3.09
CA PRO A 270 -25.34 -6.35 -3.32
C PRO A 270 -25.07 -7.76 -2.77
N ASP A 271 -24.25 -8.53 -3.48
CA ASP A 271 -23.70 -9.76 -2.92
C ASP A 271 -22.49 -9.45 -2.02
N LEU A 272 -22.75 -9.37 -0.73
CA LEU A 272 -21.74 -9.11 0.31
C LEU A 272 -21.34 -10.39 1.09
N GLY A 273 -21.74 -11.57 0.62
CA GLY A 273 -21.43 -12.84 1.31
C GLY A 273 -19.94 -13.05 1.55
N ARG A 274 -19.10 -12.74 0.57
CA ARG A 274 -17.63 -12.82 0.70
C ARG A 274 -17.07 -11.89 1.77
N TRP A 275 -17.58 -10.66 1.88
CA TRP A 275 -17.19 -9.69 2.90
C TRP A 275 -17.60 -10.15 4.30
N THR A 276 -18.81 -10.68 4.44
CA THR A 276 -19.32 -11.24 5.70
C THR A 276 -18.43 -12.38 6.19
N GLU A 277 -18.00 -13.28 5.30
CA GLU A 277 -17.14 -14.40 5.67
C GLU A 277 -15.74 -13.94 6.12
N ILE A 278 -15.14 -12.97 5.44
CA ILE A 278 -13.85 -12.39 5.85
C ILE A 278 -13.95 -11.76 7.23
N VAL A 279 -14.98 -10.94 7.46
CA VAL A 279 -15.21 -10.31 8.77
C VAL A 279 -15.40 -11.37 9.85
N ARG A 280 -16.15 -12.45 9.56
CA ARG A 280 -16.35 -13.56 10.50
C ARG A 280 -15.00 -14.18 10.91
N ARG A 281 -14.12 -14.48 9.96
CA ARG A 281 -12.78 -15.06 10.24
C ARG A 281 -11.89 -14.13 11.04
N ILE A 282 -11.95 -12.83 10.80
CA ILE A 282 -11.20 -11.82 11.57
C ILE A 282 -11.70 -11.71 13.01
N VAL A 283 -13.01 -11.72 13.20
CA VAL A 283 -13.65 -11.48 14.51
C VAL A 283 -13.67 -12.73 15.38
N GLN A 284 -13.78 -13.91 14.75
CA GLN A 284 -13.86 -15.22 15.39
C GLN A 284 -12.78 -16.16 14.86
N PRO A 285 -11.49 -15.87 15.11
CA PRO A 285 -10.39 -16.75 14.72
C PRO A 285 -10.42 -18.03 15.55
N GLU A 286 -9.93 -19.14 14.97
CA GLU A 286 -9.81 -20.44 15.64
C GLU A 286 -8.57 -20.56 16.54
N GLY A 287 -7.64 -19.62 16.42
CA GLY A 287 -6.41 -19.55 17.21
C GLY A 287 -5.66 -18.25 17.00
N GLU A 288 -4.49 -18.15 17.62
CA GLU A 288 -3.61 -16.99 17.51
C GLU A 288 -2.17 -17.45 17.28
N VAL A 289 -1.42 -16.73 16.45
CA VAL A 289 0.03 -16.91 16.28
C VAL A 289 0.73 -15.58 16.44
N GLU A 290 1.90 -15.60 17.08
CA GLU A 290 2.75 -14.44 17.25
C GLU A 290 3.89 -14.45 16.23
N ILE A 291 4.04 -13.36 15.47
CA ILE A 291 5.11 -13.17 14.48
C ILE A 291 5.95 -11.99 14.91
N ALA A 292 7.25 -12.22 15.12
CA ALA A 292 8.22 -11.16 15.36
C ALA A 292 8.60 -10.49 14.04
N VAL A 293 8.32 -9.20 13.92
CA VAL A 293 8.70 -8.39 12.74
C VAL A 293 9.91 -7.54 13.12
N VAL A 294 11.09 -7.93 12.62
CA VAL A 294 12.35 -7.25 12.96
C VAL A 294 12.62 -6.16 11.94
N GLY A 295 12.29 -4.93 12.30
CA GLY A 295 12.29 -3.80 11.37
C GLY A 295 12.95 -2.54 11.91
N LYS A 296 12.81 -1.48 11.16
CA LYS A 296 13.04 -0.09 11.54
C LYS A 296 11.68 0.61 11.59
N TYR A 297 11.60 1.74 12.32
CA TYR A 297 10.35 2.51 12.37
C TYR A 297 9.15 1.73 12.94
N THR A 298 9.41 0.88 13.91
CA THR A 298 8.40 -0.02 14.48
C THR A 298 7.24 0.71 15.16
N SER A 299 7.42 1.99 15.51
CA SER A 299 6.36 2.86 16.03
C SER A 299 5.41 3.43 14.97
N LEU A 300 5.72 3.27 13.68
CA LEU A 300 4.94 3.84 12.57
C LEU A 300 4.30 2.75 11.71
N LEU A 301 3.10 2.35 12.08
CA LEU A 301 2.38 1.24 11.42
C LEU A 301 2.06 1.50 9.95
N ASP A 302 1.86 2.75 9.55
CA ASP A 302 1.56 3.12 8.16
C ASP A 302 2.76 2.93 7.21
N ALA A 303 4.00 2.89 7.73
CA ALA A 303 5.19 2.54 6.93
C ALA A 303 5.19 1.08 6.45
N TYR A 304 4.38 0.22 7.08
CA TYR A 304 4.28 -1.21 6.81
C TYR A 304 2.84 -1.64 6.52
N LYS A 305 2.04 -0.75 5.94
CA LYS A 305 0.59 -0.98 5.76
C LYS A 305 0.30 -2.24 4.95
N SER A 306 0.91 -2.40 3.79
CA SER A 306 0.72 -3.59 2.94
C SER A 306 1.23 -4.86 3.61
N LEU A 307 2.32 -4.80 4.37
CA LEU A 307 2.84 -5.94 5.11
C LEU A 307 1.85 -6.40 6.20
N ASN A 308 1.32 -5.46 6.99
CA ASN A 308 0.32 -5.73 8.02
C ASN A 308 -0.93 -6.37 7.43
N GLU A 309 -1.41 -5.84 6.30
CA GLU A 309 -2.56 -6.40 5.60
C GLU A 309 -2.26 -7.80 5.03
N ALA A 310 -1.07 -8.01 4.44
CA ALA A 310 -0.68 -9.31 3.90
C ALA A 310 -0.59 -10.40 4.97
N LEU A 311 -0.05 -10.07 6.15
CA LEU A 311 -0.05 -10.97 7.32
C LEU A 311 -1.46 -11.26 7.82
N THR A 312 -2.33 -10.24 7.85
CA THR A 312 -3.75 -10.41 8.17
C THR A 312 -4.44 -11.34 7.17
N HIS A 313 -4.16 -11.19 5.86
CA HIS A 313 -4.70 -12.08 4.82
C HIS A 313 -4.23 -13.52 4.99
N GLY A 314 -2.95 -13.72 5.35
CA GLY A 314 -2.41 -15.03 5.72
C GLY A 314 -3.15 -15.63 6.93
N GLY A 315 -3.47 -14.79 7.91
CA GLY A 315 -4.29 -15.17 9.07
C GLY A 315 -5.71 -15.58 8.67
N ILE A 316 -6.38 -14.80 7.81
CA ILE A 316 -7.71 -15.10 7.27
C ILE A 316 -7.70 -16.46 6.55
N ALA A 317 -6.68 -16.70 5.72
CA ALA A 317 -6.54 -17.96 4.98
C ALA A 317 -6.40 -19.20 5.89
N ASN A 318 -5.76 -19.01 7.06
CA ASN A 318 -5.51 -20.07 8.04
C ASN A 318 -6.49 -20.06 9.23
N SER A 319 -7.53 -19.20 9.21
CA SER A 319 -8.51 -19.02 10.29
C SER A 319 -7.88 -18.65 11.64
N VAL A 320 -6.75 -17.96 11.66
CA VAL A 320 -6.06 -17.54 12.88
C VAL A 320 -5.87 -16.03 12.94
N ARG A 321 -5.79 -15.50 14.16
CA ARG A 321 -5.32 -14.14 14.39
C ARG A 321 -3.80 -14.12 14.34
N VAL A 322 -3.24 -13.19 13.57
CA VAL A 322 -1.80 -12.91 13.59
C VAL A 322 -1.56 -11.74 14.52
N LYS A 323 -0.84 -12.00 15.61
CA LYS A 323 -0.34 -10.98 16.54
C LYS A 323 1.06 -10.58 16.09
N LEU A 324 1.26 -9.28 15.83
CA LEU A 324 2.56 -8.76 15.41
C LEU A 324 3.34 -8.24 16.62
N ASN A 325 4.51 -8.81 16.82
CA ASN A 325 5.49 -8.32 17.79
C ASN A 325 6.57 -7.55 17.02
N TRP A 326 6.51 -6.22 17.10
CA TRP A 326 7.45 -5.34 16.42
C TRP A 326 8.74 -5.20 17.21
N VAL A 327 9.84 -5.65 16.62
CA VAL A 327 11.17 -5.63 17.22
C VAL A 327 12.04 -4.60 16.50
N GLU A 328 12.49 -3.57 17.23
CA GLU A 328 13.45 -2.61 16.68
C GLU A 328 14.79 -3.32 16.46
N SER A 329 15.25 -3.39 15.22
CA SER A 329 16.43 -4.19 14.86
C SER A 329 17.71 -3.77 15.60
N GLU A 330 17.84 -2.50 15.97
CA GLU A 330 18.99 -1.99 16.74
C GLU A 330 19.11 -2.62 18.13
N THR A 331 18.01 -3.11 18.72
CA THR A 331 18.06 -3.80 20.04
C THR A 331 18.77 -5.15 19.98
N LEU A 332 18.92 -5.71 18.78
CA LEU A 332 19.65 -6.95 18.53
C LEU A 332 21.14 -6.72 18.21
N GLU A 333 21.60 -5.46 18.20
CA GLU A 333 22.99 -5.08 17.92
C GLU A 333 23.84 -5.01 19.20
N GLY A 334 25.12 -4.67 19.07
CA GLY A 334 26.03 -4.50 20.20
C GLY A 334 26.58 -5.78 20.80
N THR A 335 27.17 -5.68 21.99
CA THR A 335 27.84 -6.78 22.71
C THR A 335 26.88 -7.64 23.54
N GLU A 336 25.73 -7.09 23.91
CA GLU A 336 24.67 -7.76 24.68
C GLU A 336 23.34 -7.64 23.93
N PRO A 337 23.14 -8.42 22.84
CA PRO A 337 21.91 -8.38 22.07
C PRO A 337 20.75 -8.96 22.88
N ASN A 338 19.60 -8.27 22.88
CA ASN A 338 18.39 -8.74 23.55
C ASN A 338 17.53 -9.56 22.57
N PHE A 339 17.55 -10.88 22.72
CA PHE A 339 16.71 -11.81 21.94
C PHE A 339 15.38 -12.15 22.62
N ASP A 340 15.07 -11.63 23.80
CA ASP A 340 13.84 -11.95 24.53
C ASP A 340 12.58 -11.70 23.68
N ALA A 341 12.63 -10.68 22.81
CA ALA A 341 11.52 -10.36 21.91
C ALA A 341 11.34 -11.38 20.76
N LEU A 342 12.33 -12.24 20.49
CA LEU A 342 12.27 -13.33 19.53
C LEU A 342 11.94 -14.67 20.19
N ASP A 343 12.22 -14.78 21.49
CA ASP A 343 11.91 -15.99 22.25
C ASP A 343 10.38 -16.15 22.37
N GLY A 344 9.89 -17.33 21.99
CA GLY A 344 8.46 -17.62 21.96
C GLY A 344 7.71 -17.11 20.71
N ALA A 345 8.36 -16.37 19.81
CA ALA A 345 7.76 -16.05 18.52
C ALA A 345 7.60 -17.32 17.65
N HIS A 346 6.43 -17.48 17.07
CA HIS A 346 6.12 -18.63 16.22
C HIS A 346 6.71 -18.51 14.81
N ALA A 347 7.08 -17.30 14.39
CA ALA A 347 7.80 -17.01 13.16
C ALA A 347 8.51 -15.65 13.26
N ILE A 348 9.54 -15.46 12.42
CA ILE A 348 10.31 -14.22 12.32
C ILE A 348 10.23 -13.69 10.90
N LEU A 349 9.89 -12.41 10.75
CA LEU A 349 9.85 -11.72 9.48
C LEU A 349 10.82 -10.53 9.50
N VAL A 350 11.66 -10.42 8.47
CA VAL A 350 12.51 -9.25 8.23
C VAL A 350 12.02 -8.55 6.97
N PRO A 351 11.39 -7.37 7.10
CA PRO A 351 10.82 -6.63 5.99
C PRO A 351 11.87 -5.90 5.15
N GLY A 352 11.43 -5.35 4.03
CA GLY A 352 12.18 -4.41 3.21
C GLY A 352 12.68 -3.21 3.99
N GLY A 353 13.69 -2.54 3.46
CA GLY A 353 14.31 -1.37 4.04
C GLY A 353 15.55 -0.94 3.28
N PHE A 354 16.18 0.14 3.75
CA PHE A 354 17.38 0.72 3.16
C PHE A 354 18.35 1.18 4.26
N GLY A 355 19.63 1.26 3.91
CA GLY A 355 20.70 1.83 4.74
C GLY A 355 21.18 0.93 5.87
N GLU A 356 22.35 1.28 6.39
CA GLU A 356 23.15 0.47 7.33
C GLU A 356 22.51 0.34 8.73
N ARG A 357 21.79 1.36 9.19
CA ARG A 357 21.20 1.37 10.53
C ARG A 357 20.31 0.14 10.76
N GLY A 358 20.57 -0.62 11.83
CA GLY A 358 19.83 -1.83 12.21
C GLY A 358 20.07 -3.05 11.31
N ALA A 359 21.04 -3.00 10.38
CA ALA A 359 21.31 -4.11 9.47
C ALA A 359 21.92 -5.32 10.20
N GLU A 360 22.87 -5.07 11.12
CA GLU A 360 23.51 -6.14 11.91
C GLU A 360 22.49 -6.84 12.83
N GLY A 361 21.55 -6.10 13.40
CA GLY A 361 20.45 -6.68 14.18
C GLY A 361 19.55 -7.59 13.33
N LYS A 362 19.25 -7.20 12.09
CA LYS A 362 18.51 -8.03 11.14
C LYS A 362 19.29 -9.30 10.78
N ILE A 363 20.61 -9.20 10.52
CA ILE A 363 21.46 -10.38 10.25
C ILE A 363 21.45 -11.33 11.45
N ARG A 364 21.48 -10.82 12.68
CA ARG A 364 21.39 -11.64 13.89
C ARG A 364 20.02 -12.29 14.06
N ALA A 365 18.94 -11.61 13.70
CA ALA A 365 17.60 -12.21 13.67
C ALA A 365 17.49 -13.36 12.67
N VAL A 366 18.09 -13.20 11.46
CA VAL A 366 18.20 -14.27 10.47
C VAL A 366 18.94 -15.47 11.05
N ARG A 367 20.11 -15.24 11.65
CA ARG A 367 20.90 -16.29 12.31
C ARG A 367 20.11 -17.00 13.41
N TYR A 368 19.43 -16.25 14.26
CA TYR A 368 18.58 -16.81 15.31
C TYR A 368 17.50 -17.71 14.72
N ALA A 369 16.76 -17.24 13.70
CA ALA A 369 15.73 -18.04 13.04
C ALA A 369 16.30 -19.32 12.44
N ARG A 370 17.42 -19.27 11.74
CA ARG A 370 18.09 -20.42 11.12
C ARG A 370 18.55 -21.45 12.15
N GLU A 371 19.25 -20.99 13.21
CA GLU A 371 19.83 -21.89 14.24
C GLU A 371 18.76 -22.50 15.15
N LYS A 372 17.71 -21.72 15.50
CA LYS A 372 16.60 -22.17 16.34
C LYS A 372 15.48 -22.88 15.57
N LYS A 373 15.60 -22.98 14.24
CA LYS A 373 14.58 -23.60 13.36
C LYS A 373 13.21 -22.92 13.46
N VAL A 374 13.17 -21.61 13.73
CA VAL A 374 11.95 -20.79 13.73
C VAL A 374 11.64 -20.37 12.29
N PRO A 375 10.41 -20.53 11.77
CA PRO A 375 10.04 -20.09 10.44
C PRO A 375 10.50 -18.66 10.15
N TYR A 376 11.17 -18.45 9.01
CA TYR A 376 11.77 -17.18 8.62
C TYR A 376 11.26 -16.68 7.28
N PHE A 377 10.85 -15.42 7.21
CA PHE A 377 10.51 -14.75 5.95
C PHE A 377 11.31 -13.45 5.79
N GLY A 378 12.17 -13.39 4.77
CA GLY A 378 12.94 -12.20 4.41
C GLY A 378 12.39 -11.55 3.14
N ILE A 379 11.97 -10.28 3.21
CA ILE A 379 11.42 -9.54 2.08
C ILE A 379 12.43 -8.47 1.65
N CYS A 380 12.80 -8.42 0.37
CA CYS A 380 13.71 -7.44 -0.25
C CYS A 380 15.03 -7.34 0.55
N PHE A 381 15.21 -6.32 1.36
CA PHE A 381 16.36 -6.19 2.25
C PHE A 381 16.52 -7.39 3.20
N GLY A 382 15.40 -7.99 3.65
CA GLY A 382 15.43 -9.21 4.47
C GLY A 382 16.08 -10.41 3.77
N MET A 383 15.84 -10.62 2.47
CA MET A 383 16.54 -11.62 1.67
C MET A 383 18.03 -11.30 1.56
N GLN A 384 18.38 -10.04 1.33
CA GLN A 384 19.77 -9.61 1.23
C GLN A 384 20.53 -9.87 2.53
N MET A 385 19.91 -9.57 3.68
CA MET A 385 20.49 -9.88 5.01
C MET A 385 20.65 -11.39 5.22
N ALA A 386 19.73 -12.20 4.71
CA ALA A 386 19.85 -13.66 4.76
C ALA A 386 21.03 -14.19 3.92
N CYS A 387 21.28 -13.62 2.75
CA CYS A 387 22.45 -13.95 1.93
C CYS A 387 23.75 -13.54 2.60
N ILE A 388 23.81 -12.37 3.24
CA ILE A 388 24.99 -11.91 4.00
C ILE A 388 25.22 -12.79 5.22
N GLU A 389 24.17 -13.16 5.96
CA GLU A 389 24.25 -14.09 7.10
C GLU A 389 24.83 -15.45 6.68
N ALA A 390 24.31 -16.04 5.60
CA ALA A 390 24.79 -17.31 5.07
C ALA A 390 26.24 -17.20 4.59
N ALA A 391 26.61 -16.11 3.92
CA ALA A 391 27.98 -15.89 3.49
C ALA A 391 28.95 -15.83 4.69
N ARG A 392 28.59 -15.11 5.75
CA ARG A 392 29.42 -14.97 6.95
C ARG A 392 29.52 -16.26 7.75
N ASN A 393 28.40 -16.91 8.04
CA ASN A 393 28.32 -18.00 9.02
C ASN A 393 28.32 -19.41 8.42
N LEU A 394 27.92 -19.56 7.15
CA LEU A 394 27.94 -20.86 6.47
C LEU A 394 29.11 -21.00 5.49
N CYS A 395 29.47 -19.91 4.78
CA CYS A 395 30.58 -19.94 3.82
C CYS A 395 31.93 -19.50 4.42
N GLY A 396 31.97 -19.00 5.67
CA GLY A 396 33.19 -18.53 6.31
C GLY A 396 33.78 -17.26 5.67
N ILE A 397 32.93 -16.34 5.23
CA ILE A 397 33.31 -15.03 4.66
C ILE A 397 32.95 -13.92 5.65
N PRO A 398 33.75 -13.69 6.71
CA PRO A 398 33.36 -12.76 7.78
C PRO A 398 33.21 -11.32 7.30
N GLY A 399 33.89 -10.92 6.20
CA GLY A 399 33.81 -9.60 5.56
C GLY A 399 32.63 -9.42 4.60
N ALA A 400 31.76 -10.43 4.45
CA ALA A 400 30.60 -10.35 3.56
C ALA A 400 29.68 -9.17 3.94
N SER A 401 29.34 -8.31 2.97
CA SER A 401 28.58 -7.09 3.18
C SER A 401 27.84 -6.68 1.90
N THR A 402 27.26 -5.49 1.92
CA THR A 402 26.65 -4.83 0.78
C THR A 402 27.38 -3.53 0.45
N THR A 403 27.46 -3.18 -0.84
CA THR A 403 27.99 -1.88 -1.28
C THR A 403 27.07 -0.71 -0.91
N GLU A 404 25.85 -0.98 -0.44
CA GLU A 404 24.95 0.03 0.13
C GLU A 404 25.54 0.70 1.38
N PHE A 405 26.34 -0.02 2.16
CA PHE A 405 26.98 0.50 3.39
C PHE A 405 28.36 1.11 3.15
N GLY A 406 28.81 1.14 1.91
CA GLY A 406 30.12 1.63 1.47
C GLY A 406 30.94 0.56 0.75
N PRO A 407 32.20 0.90 0.38
CA PRO A 407 33.08 -0.04 -0.31
C PRO A 407 33.28 -1.33 0.50
N SER A 408 33.07 -2.49 -0.12
CA SER A 408 33.24 -3.81 0.49
C SER A 408 34.21 -4.67 -0.33
N ALA A 409 35.09 -5.40 0.36
CA ALA A 409 35.96 -6.38 -0.28
C ALA A 409 35.23 -7.64 -0.70
N GLU A 410 34.11 -7.96 -0.01
CA GLU A 410 33.26 -9.14 -0.26
C GLU A 410 31.80 -8.67 -0.44
N PRO A 411 31.48 -8.06 -1.61
CA PRO A 411 30.14 -7.49 -1.88
C PRO A 411 29.17 -8.60 -2.29
N VAL A 412 28.59 -9.27 -1.30
CA VAL A 412 27.54 -10.29 -1.52
C VAL A 412 26.26 -9.68 -2.05
N VAL A 413 26.04 -8.39 -1.74
CA VAL A 413 24.96 -7.56 -2.26
C VAL A 413 25.56 -6.26 -2.81
N GLY A 414 25.10 -5.77 -3.96
CA GLY A 414 25.63 -4.56 -4.55
C GLY A 414 24.74 -3.99 -5.65
N LEU A 415 25.16 -2.89 -6.27
CA LEU A 415 24.44 -2.28 -7.38
C LEU A 415 24.47 -3.16 -8.63
N LEU A 416 23.37 -3.24 -9.36
CA LEU A 416 23.24 -3.99 -10.61
C LEU A 416 24.32 -3.64 -11.65
N THR A 417 24.81 -2.42 -11.64
CA THR A 417 25.84 -1.90 -12.58
C THR A 417 27.25 -2.31 -12.21
N GLU A 418 27.48 -2.87 -11.03
CA GLU A 418 28.83 -3.16 -10.53
C GLU A 418 29.38 -4.53 -10.96
N TRP A 419 28.55 -5.46 -11.46
CA TRP A 419 29.01 -6.82 -11.84
C TRP A 419 28.39 -7.43 -13.10
N VAL A 420 27.38 -6.84 -13.73
CA VAL A 420 26.60 -7.46 -14.83
C VAL A 420 27.29 -7.44 -16.20
N ARG A 421 28.39 -6.72 -16.38
CA ARG A 421 29.13 -6.75 -17.66
C ARG A 421 30.62 -6.95 -17.40
N GLY A 422 31.02 -8.20 -17.38
CA GLY A 422 32.38 -8.64 -17.18
C GLY A 422 33.44 -7.60 -17.68
N ASN A 423 34.25 -7.09 -16.77
CA ASN A 423 35.43 -6.22 -16.94
C ASN A 423 35.26 -4.83 -17.57
N THR A 424 34.07 -4.31 -17.85
CA THR A 424 33.88 -2.92 -18.22
C THR A 424 32.99 -2.21 -17.20
N LEU A 425 33.61 -1.51 -16.25
CA LEU A 425 32.96 -0.56 -15.34
C LEU A 425 32.42 0.62 -16.16
N GLU A 426 31.16 0.59 -16.56
CA GLU A 426 30.46 1.82 -16.89
C GLU A 426 30.11 2.52 -15.56
N LYS A 427 31.02 3.42 -15.13
CA LYS A 427 30.76 4.37 -14.06
C LYS A 427 29.66 5.32 -14.50
N ARG A 428 28.42 5.07 -14.16
CA ARG A 428 27.41 6.13 -14.11
C ARG A 428 27.66 6.97 -12.87
N GLY A 429 27.90 8.27 -13.09
CA GLY A 429 28.30 9.21 -12.05
C GLY A 429 27.22 9.38 -10.96
N MET A 430 27.65 9.74 -9.75
CA MET A 430 26.81 10.09 -8.56
C MET A 430 25.85 11.28 -8.78
N GLY A 431 25.64 11.74 -10.02
CA GLY A 431 24.78 12.88 -10.38
C GLY A 431 23.56 12.52 -11.21
N ASP A 432 23.36 11.26 -11.58
CA ASP A 432 22.20 10.85 -12.36
C ASP A 432 20.98 10.67 -11.45
N ASN A 433 19.84 11.13 -11.95
CA ASN A 433 18.52 11.10 -11.30
C ASN A 433 18.32 9.86 -10.39
N MET A 434 18.15 10.08 -9.10
CA MET A 434 18.03 9.00 -8.10
C MET A 434 16.88 8.01 -8.38
N GLY A 435 15.88 8.37 -9.21
CA GLY A 435 14.78 7.50 -9.64
C GLY A 435 15.09 6.53 -10.80
N GLY A 436 16.19 6.70 -11.55
CA GLY A 436 16.44 5.98 -12.81
C GLY A 436 17.19 4.64 -12.70
N THR A 437 17.55 4.17 -11.49
CA THR A 437 18.35 2.95 -11.28
C THR A 437 17.61 1.87 -10.47
N MET A 438 16.36 2.09 -10.10
CA MET A 438 15.55 1.12 -9.33
C MET A 438 14.83 0.14 -10.26
N ARG A 439 14.76 -1.13 -9.85
CA ARG A 439 13.76 -2.06 -10.39
C ARG A 439 12.42 -1.71 -9.74
N LEU A 440 11.47 -1.26 -10.55
CA LEU A 440 10.14 -0.84 -10.13
C LEU A 440 9.08 -1.57 -10.95
N GLY A 441 8.07 -2.09 -10.27
CA GLY A 441 6.95 -2.77 -10.91
C GLY A 441 7.10 -4.29 -10.98
N ALA A 442 6.30 -4.90 -11.82
CA ALA A 442 6.20 -6.35 -11.93
C ALA A 442 7.25 -6.94 -12.86
N TYR A 443 8.01 -7.91 -12.36
CA TYR A 443 9.00 -8.68 -13.12
C TYR A 443 8.74 -10.17 -12.99
N GLU A 444 9.08 -10.92 -14.04
CA GLU A 444 8.98 -12.36 -14.07
C GLU A 444 10.12 -13.02 -13.29
N CYS A 445 9.82 -14.15 -12.64
CA CYS A 445 10.77 -15.00 -11.94
C CYS A 445 10.49 -16.47 -12.26
N ASP A 446 11.52 -17.19 -12.70
CA ASP A 446 11.49 -18.63 -12.93
C ASP A 446 11.80 -19.40 -11.64
N LEU A 447 10.92 -20.31 -11.27
CA LEU A 447 11.02 -21.10 -10.04
C LEU A 447 11.74 -22.44 -10.28
N ALA A 448 12.69 -22.76 -9.42
CA ALA A 448 13.43 -24.02 -9.49
C ALA A 448 12.50 -25.20 -9.22
N LYS A 449 12.50 -26.18 -10.13
CA LYS A 449 11.69 -27.40 -9.99
C LYS A 449 12.00 -28.13 -8.67
N GLY A 450 10.96 -28.50 -7.93
CA GLY A 450 11.09 -29.20 -6.66
C GLY A 450 11.56 -28.31 -5.50
N SER A 451 11.55 -26.98 -5.65
CA SER A 451 11.72 -26.05 -4.54
C SER A 451 10.44 -25.94 -3.71
N GLN A 452 10.59 -25.57 -2.44
CA GLN A 452 9.45 -25.29 -1.57
C GLN A 452 8.56 -24.20 -2.17
N VAL A 453 9.18 -23.13 -2.68
CA VAL A 453 8.48 -21.98 -3.28
C VAL A 453 7.68 -22.39 -4.52
N ALA A 454 8.24 -23.24 -5.41
CA ALA A 454 7.49 -23.76 -6.57
C ALA A 454 6.24 -24.55 -6.13
N GLY A 455 6.33 -25.29 -5.03
CA GLY A 455 5.19 -25.99 -4.44
C GLY A 455 4.16 -25.01 -3.84
N ILE A 456 4.59 -23.93 -3.20
CA ILE A 456 3.73 -22.90 -2.61
C ILE A 456 2.92 -22.16 -3.69
N TYR A 457 3.57 -21.74 -4.77
CA TYR A 457 2.90 -21.04 -5.88
C TYR A 457 2.11 -21.99 -6.81
N GLY A 458 2.51 -23.26 -6.88
CA GLY A 458 1.93 -24.21 -7.83
C GLY A 458 2.24 -23.87 -9.30
N ALA A 459 3.31 -23.13 -9.57
CA ALA A 459 3.69 -22.61 -10.87
C ALA A 459 5.20 -22.74 -11.10
N ALA A 460 5.64 -22.75 -12.37
CA ALA A 460 7.06 -22.73 -12.74
C ALA A 460 7.59 -21.31 -12.96
N ARG A 461 6.73 -20.36 -13.24
CA ARG A 461 7.04 -18.93 -13.42
C ARG A 461 6.00 -18.09 -12.71
N ILE A 462 6.45 -17.02 -12.07
CA ILE A 462 5.62 -16.05 -11.35
C ILE A 462 5.97 -14.63 -11.80
N GLN A 463 5.13 -13.67 -11.44
CA GLN A 463 5.38 -12.26 -11.66
C GLN A 463 5.10 -11.50 -10.37
N GLU A 464 6.11 -10.77 -9.88
CA GLU A 464 6.04 -10.07 -8.59
C GLU A 464 6.55 -8.64 -8.69
N ARG A 465 6.10 -7.76 -7.76
CA ARG A 465 6.47 -6.33 -7.75
C ARG A 465 7.77 -6.10 -7.03
N HIS A 466 8.64 -5.31 -7.64
CA HIS A 466 9.96 -4.93 -7.12
C HIS A 466 10.01 -3.44 -6.78
N ARG A 467 10.83 -3.11 -5.78
CA ARG A 467 11.21 -1.75 -5.40
C ARG A 467 12.57 -1.77 -4.71
N HIS A 468 13.66 -1.86 -5.49
CA HIS A 468 15.01 -1.91 -4.93
C HIS A 468 16.07 -1.53 -5.97
N ARG A 469 17.29 -1.18 -5.48
CA ARG A 469 18.47 -0.83 -6.29
C ARG A 469 19.56 -1.87 -6.19
N TYR A 470 19.65 -2.51 -5.03
CA TYR A 470 20.70 -3.47 -4.72
C TYR A 470 20.18 -4.88 -4.95
N GLU A 471 21.06 -5.74 -5.45
CA GLU A 471 20.76 -7.13 -5.82
C GLU A 471 21.78 -8.05 -5.15
N VAL A 472 21.41 -9.30 -4.95
CA VAL A 472 22.34 -10.34 -4.52
C VAL A 472 23.30 -10.65 -5.67
N ASN A 473 24.60 -10.61 -5.40
CA ASN A 473 25.64 -10.82 -6.40
C ASN A 473 25.71 -12.29 -6.83
N ILE A 474 25.39 -12.55 -8.09
CA ILE A 474 25.34 -13.90 -8.69
C ILE A 474 26.65 -14.67 -8.55
N ASN A 475 27.80 -14.00 -8.47
CA ASN A 475 29.11 -14.63 -8.32
C ASN A 475 29.26 -15.41 -7.00
N TYR A 476 28.45 -15.13 -5.98
CA TYR A 476 28.44 -15.86 -4.72
C TYR A 476 27.48 -17.06 -4.73
N LYS A 477 26.61 -17.20 -5.73
CA LYS A 477 25.57 -18.23 -5.81
C LYS A 477 26.09 -19.63 -5.55
N GLU A 478 27.14 -20.05 -6.28
CA GLU A 478 27.69 -21.42 -6.17
C GLU A 478 28.22 -21.72 -4.75
N ARG A 479 28.86 -20.73 -4.12
CA ARG A 479 29.39 -20.88 -2.74
C ARG A 479 28.27 -20.99 -1.73
N LEU A 480 27.22 -20.15 -1.86
CA LEU A 480 26.07 -20.15 -0.98
C LEU A 480 25.23 -21.42 -1.12
N GLU A 481 25.05 -21.93 -2.36
CA GLU A 481 24.34 -23.19 -2.60
C GLU A 481 25.07 -24.41 -2.01
N LYS A 482 26.42 -24.46 -2.15
CA LYS A 482 27.23 -25.50 -1.50
C LYS A 482 27.14 -25.47 0.03
N ALA A 483 26.87 -24.30 0.60
CA ALA A 483 26.71 -24.10 2.04
C ALA A 483 25.26 -24.33 2.54
N GLY A 484 24.31 -24.63 1.65
CA GLY A 484 22.93 -24.99 1.98
C GLY A 484 21.89 -23.90 1.76
N LEU A 485 22.26 -22.70 1.24
CA LEU A 485 21.31 -21.68 0.82
C LEU A 485 20.98 -21.84 -0.66
N ARG A 486 19.83 -22.43 -0.97
CA ARG A 486 19.39 -22.70 -2.35
C ARG A 486 18.79 -21.46 -3.00
N PHE A 487 19.19 -21.18 -4.24
CA PHE A 487 18.54 -20.17 -5.08
C PHE A 487 17.38 -20.81 -5.82
N SER A 488 16.16 -20.58 -5.34
CA SER A 488 14.94 -21.21 -5.82
C SER A 488 14.11 -20.36 -6.77
N GLY A 489 14.49 -19.10 -6.95
CA GLY A 489 13.92 -18.20 -7.95
C GLY A 489 15.01 -17.36 -8.61
N MET A 490 14.93 -17.23 -9.94
CA MET A 490 15.85 -16.44 -10.76
C MET A 490 15.08 -15.63 -11.79
N SER A 491 15.64 -14.48 -12.21
CA SER A 491 15.13 -13.79 -13.41
C SER A 491 15.19 -14.73 -14.63
N PRO A 492 14.34 -14.52 -15.67
CA PRO A 492 14.28 -15.40 -16.82
C PRO A 492 15.58 -15.56 -17.60
N ASP A 493 16.49 -14.57 -17.55
CA ASP A 493 17.85 -14.63 -18.10
C ASP A 493 18.84 -15.40 -17.20
N GLY A 494 18.43 -15.73 -15.97
CA GLY A 494 19.25 -16.43 -14.97
C GLY A 494 20.31 -15.58 -14.29
N GLU A 495 20.30 -14.25 -14.48
CA GLU A 495 21.34 -13.37 -13.97
C GLU A 495 21.02 -12.83 -12.56
N LEU A 496 19.74 -12.63 -12.22
CA LEU A 496 19.32 -12.02 -10.96
C LEU A 496 18.69 -13.01 -10.01
N PRO A 497 19.26 -13.19 -8.81
CA PRO A 497 18.65 -13.98 -7.74
C PRO A 497 17.38 -13.30 -7.19
N GLU A 498 16.25 -14.01 -7.27
CA GLU A 498 14.95 -13.50 -6.86
C GLU A 498 14.44 -14.15 -5.56
N ILE A 499 14.80 -15.42 -5.32
CA ILE A 499 14.34 -16.17 -4.16
C ILE A 499 15.44 -17.08 -3.64
N VAL A 500 15.61 -17.10 -2.32
CA VAL A 500 16.46 -18.07 -1.63
C VAL A 500 15.66 -18.87 -0.61
N GLU A 501 16.04 -20.14 -0.39
CA GLU A 501 15.45 -21.00 0.63
C GLU A 501 16.52 -21.89 1.28
N ILE A 502 16.28 -22.35 2.51
CA ILE A 502 17.06 -23.40 3.17
C ILE A 502 16.19 -24.65 3.21
N PRO A 503 16.47 -25.68 2.38
CA PRO A 503 15.62 -26.87 2.23
C PRO A 503 15.43 -27.67 3.53
N ASP A 504 16.48 -27.76 4.36
CA ASP A 504 16.45 -28.51 5.64
C ASP A 504 15.90 -27.70 6.82
N HIS A 505 15.28 -26.56 6.54
CA HIS A 505 14.61 -25.72 7.55
C HIS A 505 13.08 -25.90 7.46
N PRO A 506 12.33 -25.88 8.58
CA PRO A 506 10.87 -25.98 8.56
C PRO A 506 10.19 -25.03 7.59
N TRP A 507 10.62 -23.78 7.56
CA TRP A 507 10.23 -22.78 6.58
C TRP A 507 11.23 -21.61 6.58
N PHE A 508 12.05 -21.49 5.56
CA PHE A 508 13.02 -20.39 5.43
C PHE A 508 13.03 -19.93 3.99
N VAL A 509 12.45 -18.76 3.75
CA VAL A 509 12.35 -18.15 2.41
C VAL A 509 12.75 -16.69 2.48
N GLY A 510 13.62 -16.27 1.56
CA GLY A 510 13.92 -14.88 1.28
C GLY A 510 13.52 -14.53 -0.15
N VAL A 511 12.88 -13.39 -0.36
CA VAL A 511 12.46 -12.90 -1.69
C VAL A 511 12.94 -11.49 -1.94
N GLN A 512 13.40 -11.19 -3.17
CA GLN A 512 13.89 -9.86 -3.54
C GLN A 512 12.75 -8.88 -3.82
N PHE A 513 11.62 -9.39 -4.26
CA PHE A 513 10.40 -8.65 -4.54
C PHE A 513 9.56 -8.38 -3.29
N HIS A 514 8.45 -7.67 -3.45
CA HIS A 514 7.53 -7.24 -2.39
C HIS A 514 6.16 -7.95 -2.53
N PRO A 515 6.00 -9.19 -2.04
CA PRO A 515 4.76 -9.95 -2.19
C PRO A 515 3.58 -9.33 -1.41
N GLU A 516 3.87 -8.51 -0.39
CA GLU A 516 2.86 -7.78 0.38
C GLU A 516 2.02 -6.83 -0.49
N LEU A 517 2.60 -6.29 -1.57
CA LEU A 517 1.92 -5.36 -2.48
C LEU A 517 0.85 -6.05 -3.34
N LYS A 518 0.88 -7.38 -3.48
CA LYS A 518 -0.08 -8.16 -4.28
C LYS A 518 -1.10 -8.92 -3.45
N SER A 519 -0.95 -8.96 -2.13
CA SER A 519 -1.87 -9.67 -1.24
C SER A 519 -3.22 -8.97 -1.13
N LYS A 520 -4.31 -9.74 -1.22
CA LYS A 520 -5.70 -9.26 -1.13
C LYS A 520 -6.52 -10.16 -0.20
N PRO A 521 -7.57 -9.66 0.47
CA PRO A 521 -8.35 -10.47 1.41
C PRO A 521 -9.03 -11.68 0.76
N PHE A 522 -9.44 -11.56 -0.52
CA PHE A 522 -10.08 -12.63 -1.30
C PHE A 522 -9.09 -13.50 -2.10
N ALA A 523 -7.84 -13.07 -2.18
CA ALA A 523 -6.73 -13.78 -2.82
C ALA A 523 -5.46 -13.53 -1.99
N PRO A 524 -5.37 -14.11 -0.77
CA PRO A 524 -4.19 -14.01 0.06
C PRO A 524 -2.96 -14.50 -0.69
N HIS A 525 -1.88 -13.74 -0.61
CA HIS A 525 -0.66 -14.10 -1.31
C HIS A 525 -0.12 -15.46 -0.82
N PRO A 526 0.27 -16.39 -1.72
CA PRO A 526 0.62 -17.76 -1.35
C PRO A 526 1.78 -17.85 -0.35
N LEU A 527 2.78 -16.98 -0.45
CA LEU A 527 3.90 -16.95 0.51
C LEU A 527 3.43 -16.59 1.92
N PHE A 528 2.57 -15.57 2.08
CA PHE A 528 2.04 -15.19 3.39
C PHE A 528 1.11 -16.27 3.95
N THR A 529 0.30 -16.90 3.12
CA THR A 529 -0.55 -18.02 3.53
C THR A 529 0.30 -19.17 4.05
N SER A 530 1.35 -19.55 3.33
CA SER A 530 2.27 -20.63 3.71
C SER A 530 3.11 -20.28 4.95
N PHE A 531 3.59 -19.04 5.06
CA PHE A 531 4.36 -18.57 6.21
C PHE A 531 3.54 -18.58 7.50
N VAL A 532 2.31 -18.06 7.47
CA VAL A 532 1.40 -18.12 8.64
C VAL A 532 1.05 -19.57 8.98
N LYS A 533 0.87 -20.45 8.00
CA LYS A 533 0.68 -21.89 8.24
C LYS A 533 1.87 -22.51 8.96
N ALA A 534 3.10 -22.15 8.58
CA ALA A 534 4.31 -22.59 9.27
C ALA A 534 4.36 -22.06 10.71
N ALA A 535 3.97 -20.80 10.96
CA ALA A 535 3.84 -20.25 12.31
C ALA A 535 2.81 -21.03 13.15
N VAL A 536 1.66 -21.42 12.56
CA VAL A 536 0.66 -22.27 13.24
C VAL A 536 1.24 -23.65 13.58
N THR A 537 2.06 -24.21 12.71
CA THR A 537 2.74 -25.50 12.98
C THR A 537 3.74 -25.34 14.12
N GLN A 538 4.54 -24.27 14.11
CA GLN A 538 5.52 -23.96 15.15
C GLN A 538 4.84 -23.72 16.51
N SER A 539 3.72 -23.01 16.56
CA SER A 539 2.99 -22.73 17.82
C SER A 539 2.49 -23.99 18.54
N ARG A 540 2.45 -25.13 17.87
CA ARG A 540 2.07 -26.42 18.47
C ARG A 540 3.27 -27.20 19.00
N LEU A 541 4.49 -26.73 18.74
CA LEU A 541 5.75 -27.34 19.17
C LEU A 541 6.35 -26.62 20.37
N VAL A 542 5.93 -25.39 20.61
CA VAL A 542 6.29 -24.53 21.75
C VAL A 542 5.14 -24.50 22.75
#